data_3a637ec5956371ccf05fb8006e4273cd
#
_entry.id   3a637ec5956371ccf05fb8006e4273cd
#
_cell.length_a   1.000
_cell.length_b   1.000
_cell.length_c   1.000
_cell.angle_alpha   90.00
_cell.angle_beta   90.00
_cell.angle_gamma   90.00
#
_symmetry.space_group_name_H-M   'P 1'
#
loop_
_entity.id
_entity.type
_entity.pdbx_description
1 polymer ?
#
loop_
_entity_poly.entity_id
_entity_poly.type
_entity_poly.pdbx_seq_one_letter_code
_entity_poly.pdbx_strand_id
1 'polypeptide(L)'
;MAGSRSFKEYVASRFDNEIFNEISSYLINNKDRLTLRLYNVEYIDWIELQDATVKHVQINDLPGSEIEFDILVEADIYVQQRSNRYGETEEDTTAWFRFSCRGDLEKNLDDVVVADPEEFVTKSYHEKPLDDSLVPYIKKTEYDTVAADFLKAAGYDAALTAPMHIDPLKVAQTFGLTIEKAR
;
A
#
# COMPACT_ATOMS: atom_id res chain seq x y z
N MET A 1 3.33 25.15 23.18
CA MET A 1 2.49 25.07 21.99
C MET A 1 2.34 23.59 21.66
N ALA A 2 1.14 23.04 21.81
CA ALA A 2 0.87 21.67 21.37
C ALA A 2 0.90 21.68 19.82
N GLY A 3 1.84 20.95 19.23
CA GLY A 3 1.91 20.79 17.80
C GLY A 3 0.61 20.15 17.28
N SER A 4 0.05 20.68 16.21
CA SER A 4 -1.10 20.07 15.53
C SER A 4 -0.67 18.68 15.04
N ARG A 5 -1.24 17.61 15.61
CA ARG A 5 -1.05 16.25 15.11
C ARG A 5 -1.81 16.11 13.80
N SER A 6 -1.22 15.44 12.81
CA SER A 6 -1.93 15.07 11.60
C SER A 6 -3.00 14.02 11.91
N PHE A 7 -4.02 13.93 11.04
CA PHE A 7 -5.07 12.90 11.19
C PHE A 7 -4.46 11.48 11.18
N LYS A 8 -3.45 11.24 10.33
CA LYS A 8 -2.68 10.00 10.32
C LYS A 8 -2.04 9.67 11.68
N GLU A 9 -1.37 10.66 12.30
CA GLU A 9 -0.75 10.46 13.62
C GLU A 9 -1.78 10.20 14.72
N TYR A 10 -2.95 10.83 14.62
CA TYR A 10 -4.07 10.56 15.52
C TYR A 10 -4.56 9.12 15.37
N VAL A 11 -4.85 8.68 14.14
CA VAL A 11 -5.31 7.32 13.80
C VAL A 11 -4.29 6.28 14.26
N ALA A 12 -3.02 6.45 13.91
CA ALA A 12 -1.95 5.54 14.30
C ALA A 12 -1.86 5.39 15.81
N SER A 13 -1.91 6.51 16.57
CA SER A 13 -1.84 6.46 18.03
C SER A 13 -3.10 5.91 18.70
N ARG A 14 -4.29 6.13 18.12
CA ARG A 14 -5.56 5.75 18.72
C ARG A 14 -5.91 4.28 18.51
N PHE A 15 -5.59 3.76 17.33
CA PHE A 15 -5.98 2.42 16.89
C PHE A 15 -4.81 1.43 16.82
N ASP A 16 -3.63 1.77 17.33
CA ASP A 16 -2.41 0.97 17.26
C ASP A 16 -2.63 -0.48 17.73
N ASN A 17 -3.13 -0.64 18.95
CA ASN A 17 -3.37 -1.97 19.53
C ASN A 17 -4.49 -2.74 18.80
N GLU A 18 -5.53 -2.05 18.32
CA GLU A 18 -6.64 -2.64 17.61
C GLU A 18 -6.18 -3.18 16.26
N ILE A 19 -5.47 -2.35 15.49
CA ILE A 19 -4.88 -2.72 14.19
C ILE A 19 -3.94 -3.92 14.38
N PHE A 20 -3.06 -3.89 15.38
CA PHE A 20 -2.13 -4.99 15.63
C PHE A 20 -2.86 -6.28 15.94
N ASN A 21 -3.86 -6.25 16.82
CA ASN A 21 -4.63 -7.43 17.20
C ASN A 21 -5.44 -8.01 16.04
N GLU A 22 -6.07 -7.16 15.23
CA GLU A 22 -6.86 -7.59 14.08
C GLU A 22 -5.98 -8.23 13.00
N ILE A 23 -4.82 -7.63 12.68
CA ILE A 23 -3.87 -8.23 11.73
C ILE A 23 -3.35 -9.56 12.29
N SER A 24 -2.96 -9.64 13.57
CA SER A 24 -2.48 -10.87 14.19
C SER A 24 -3.52 -11.98 14.10
N SER A 25 -4.78 -11.67 14.40
CA SER A 25 -5.90 -12.61 14.31
C SER A 25 -6.15 -13.06 12.87
N TYR A 26 -6.08 -12.10 11.93
CA TYR A 26 -6.24 -12.39 10.50
C TYR A 26 -5.16 -13.34 9.98
N LEU A 27 -3.89 -13.08 10.31
CA LEU A 27 -2.76 -13.91 9.90
C LEU A 27 -2.92 -15.36 10.39
N ILE A 28 -3.25 -15.54 11.67
CA ILE A 28 -3.43 -16.88 12.27
C ILE A 28 -4.59 -17.64 11.62
N ASN A 29 -5.70 -16.95 11.39
CA ASN A 29 -6.92 -17.58 10.85
C ASN A 29 -6.85 -17.87 9.35
N ASN A 30 -5.98 -17.17 8.63
CA ASN A 30 -5.88 -17.25 7.17
C ASN A 30 -4.51 -17.73 6.67
N LYS A 31 -3.66 -18.28 7.53
CA LYS A 31 -2.25 -18.64 7.22
C LYS A 31 -2.09 -19.44 5.92
N ASP A 32 -3.05 -20.32 5.59
CA ASP A 32 -3.02 -21.17 4.40
C ASP A 32 -3.54 -20.48 3.13
N ARG A 33 -4.02 -19.24 3.24
CA ARG A 33 -4.62 -18.45 2.13
C ARG A 33 -3.94 -17.14 1.87
N LEU A 34 -2.94 -16.79 2.69
CA LEU A 34 -2.23 -15.54 2.58
C LEU A 34 -1.46 -15.45 1.27
N THR A 35 -1.45 -14.24 0.68
CA THR A 35 -0.70 -13.96 -0.56
C THR A 35 0.70 -13.43 -0.23
N LEU A 36 1.35 -13.99 0.79
CA LEU A 36 2.70 -13.59 1.19
C LEU A 36 3.74 -13.93 0.12
N ARG A 37 4.70 -13.04 -0.07
CA ARG A 37 5.83 -13.26 -0.96
C ARG A 37 6.91 -14.06 -0.23
N LEU A 38 6.68 -15.34 -0.05
CA LEU A 38 7.60 -16.25 0.60
C LEU A 38 8.37 -17.09 -0.44
N TYR A 39 9.59 -17.45 -0.10
CA TYR A 39 10.45 -18.23 -1.00
C TYR A 39 10.23 -19.74 -0.80
N ASN A 40 9.72 -20.43 -1.83
CA ASN A 40 9.55 -21.89 -1.87
C ASN A 40 8.70 -22.52 -0.74
N VAL A 41 7.59 -21.89 -0.38
CA VAL A 41 6.69 -22.36 0.68
C VAL A 41 5.78 -23.48 0.20
N GLU A 42 5.70 -24.55 0.97
CA GLU A 42 4.64 -25.56 0.84
C GLU A 42 3.65 -25.45 2.00
N TYR A 43 4.16 -25.22 3.22
CA TYR A 43 3.35 -25.08 4.44
C TYR A 43 3.92 -24.03 5.36
N ILE A 44 3.05 -23.21 5.95
CA ILE A 44 3.38 -22.29 7.02
C ILE A 44 3.09 -22.99 8.35
N ASP A 45 4.14 -23.31 9.10
CA ASP A 45 4.03 -23.94 10.44
C ASP A 45 3.66 -22.87 11.49
N TRP A 46 4.35 -21.72 11.45
CA TRP A 46 4.15 -20.61 12.38
C TRP A 46 4.16 -19.28 11.66
N ILE A 47 3.31 -18.35 12.10
CA ILE A 47 3.23 -16.99 11.59
C ILE A 47 2.99 -16.06 12.77
N GLU A 48 3.75 -14.96 12.80
CA GLU A 48 3.68 -13.96 13.86
C GLU A 48 3.84 -12.56 13.30
N LEU A 49 2.98 -11.64 13.73
CA LEU A 49 3.13 -10.22 13.45
C LEU A 49 4.19 -9.63 14.38
N GLN A 50 5.22 -9.03 13.82
CA GLN A 50 6.30 -8.37 14.55
C GLN A 50 6.00 -6.89 14.76
N ASP A 51 5.53 -6.21 13.72
CA ASP A 51 5.16 -4.79 13.76
C ASP A 51 4.03 -4.48 12.78
N ALA A 52 3.29 -3.41 13.05
CA ALA A 52 2.22 -2.92 12.19
C ALA A 52 2.28 -1.38 12.13
N THR A 53 2.76 -0.85 11.04
CA THR A 53 2.94 0.59 10.85
C THR A 53 1.88 1.18 9.94
N VAL A 54 1.13 2.20 10.43
CA VAL A 54 0.21 2.97 9.58
C VAL A 54 0.99 3.84 8.60
N LYS A 55 0.93 3.52 7.32
CA LYS A 55 1.64 4.25 6.25
C LYS A 55 0.78 5.35 5.64
N HIS A 56 -0.50 5.09 5.43
CA HIS A 56 -1.39 6.05 4.81
C HIS A 56 -2.79 6.01 5.43
N VAL A 57 -3.45 7.16 5.45
CA VAL A 57 -4.87 7.29 5.79
C VAL A 57 -5.53 8.12 4.70
N GLN A 58 -6.47 7.52 4.01
CA GLN A 58 -7.27 8.18 2.98
C GLN A 58 -8.64 8.50 3.53
N ILE A 59 -9.02 9.76 3.46
CA ILE A 59 -10.33 10.24 3.92
C ILE A 59 -11.25 10.34 2.72
N ASN A 60 -12.47 9.82 2.89
CA ASN A 60 -13.56 9.96 1.95
C ASN A 60 -14.61 10.89 2.57
N ASP A 61 -14.81 12.07 1.96
CA ASP A 61 -15.78 13.05 2.47
C ASP A 61 -17.20 12.53 2.32
N LEU A 62 -17.94 12.50 3.42
CA LEU A 62 -19.37 12.25 3.46
C LEU A 62 -20.13 13.53 3.82
N PRO A 63 -21.42 13.65 3.44
CA PRO A 63 -22.25 14.76 3.87
C PRO A 63 -22.47 14.73 5.39
N GLY A 64 -22.30 15.87 6.06
CA GLY A 64 -22.55 15.99 7.51
C GLY A 64 -21.32 15.77 8.36
N SER A 65 -21.51 15.19 9.55
CA SER A 65 -20.43 14.87 10.52
C SER A 65 -19.83 13.48 10.35
N GLU A 66 -20.43 12.65 9.51
CA GLU A 66 -19.92 11.30 9.24
C GLU A 66 -18.64 11.36 8.40
N ILE A 67 -17.70 10.47 8.72
CA ILE A 67 -16.45 10.32 8.00
C ILE A 67 -16.23 8.84 7.69
N GLU A 68 -15.86 8.56 6.46
CA GLU A 68 -15.27 7.27 6.06
C GLU A 68 -13.80 7.48 5.74
N PHE A 69 -12.97 6.54 6.17
CA PHE A 69 -11.55 6.58 5.84
C PHE A 69 -10.97 5.20 5.77
N ASP A 70 -10.00 5.04 4.88
CA ASP A 70 -9.23 3.81 4.75
C ASP A 70 -7.87 4.00 5.42
N ILE A 71 -7.44 2.98 6.19
CA ILE A 71 -6.12 2.92 6.80
C ILE A 71 -5.31 1.88 6.01
N LEU A 72 -4.16 2.27 5.49
CA LEU A 72 -3.20 1.37 4.88
C LEU A 72 -2.06 1.11 5.85
N VAL A 73 -1.85 -0.16 6.18
CA VAL A 73 -0.89 -0.63 7.17
C VAL A 73 0.12 -1.54 6.50
N GLU A 74 1.39 -1.30 6.77
CA GLU A 74 2.48 -2.24 6.48
C GLU A 74 2.72 -3.09 7.72
N ALA A 75 2.72 -4.39 7.54
CA ALA A 75 2.90 -5.39 8.58
C ALA A 75 4.21 -6.13 8.35
N ASP A 76 5.08 -6.13 9.34
CA ASP A 76 6.29 -6.96 9.37
C ASP A 76 5.94 -8.30 10.00
N ILE A 77 6.19 -9.37 9.28
CA ILE A 77 5.71 -10.71 9.59
C ILE A 77 6.88 -11.68 9.61
N TYR A 78 7.01 -12.42 10.72
CA TYR A 78 7.91 -13.55 10.84
C TYR A 78 7.16 -14.84 10.50
N VAL A 79 7.76 -15.68 9.66
CA VAL A 79 7.17 -16.93 9.19
C VAL A 79 8.16 -18.08 9.37
N GLN A 80 7.71 -19.13 10.04
CA GLN A 80 8.37 -20.43 9.98
C GLN A 80 7.63 -21.29 8.97
N GLN A 81 8.36 -21.82 8.03
CA GLN A 81 7.81 -22.57 6.91
C GLN A 81 8.53 -23.87 6.70
N ARG A 82 7.84 -24.84 6.10
CA ARG A 82 8.39 -26.11 5.75
C ARG A 82 8.27 -26.36 4.25
N SER A 83 9.36 -26.85 3.69
CA SER A 83 9.40 -27.33 2.31
C SER A 83 9.96 -28.75 2.27
N ASN A 84 9.40 -29.59 1.44
CA ASN A 84 9.92 -30.97 1.23
C ASN A 84 11.34 -30.98 0.67
N ARG A 85 11.76 -29.91 0.03
CA ARG A 85 13.09 -29.81 -0.60
C ARG A 85 14.16 -29.20 0.29
N TYR A 86 13.78 -28.24 1.13
CA TYR A 86 14.73 -27.42 1.91
C TYR A 86 14.60 -27.61 3.42
N GLY A 87 13.62 -28.41 3.89
CA GLY A 87 13.35 -28.60 5.31
C GLY A 87 12.63 -27.39 5.94
N GLU A 88 12.91 -27.15 7.21
CA GLU A 88 12.38 -26.01 7.96
C GLU A 88 13.23 -24.77 7.70
N THR A 89 12.60 -23.66 7.39
CA THR A 89 13.23 -22.36 7.16
C THR A 89 12.44 -21.25 7.85
N GLU A 90 13.11 -20.16 8.16
CA GLU A 90 12.55 -18.95 8.77
C GLU A 90 12.74 -17.80 7.81
N GLU A 91 11.75 -16.94 7.71
CA GLU A 91 11.79 -15.79 6.81
C GLU A 91 11.01 -14.61 7.40
N ASP A 92 11.60 -13.41 7.31
CA ASP A 92 10.91 -12.16 7.57
C ASP A 92 10.35 -11.64 6.26
N THR A 93 9.07 -11.26 6.27
CA THR A 93 8.39 -10.71 5.10
C THR A 93 7.49 -9.55 5.48
N THR A 94 7.05 -8.79 4.50
CA THR A 94 6.10 -7.71 4.69
C THR A 94 4.83 -7.95 3.91
N ALA A 95 3.69 -7.59 4.52
CA ALA A 95 2.40 -7.58 3.86
C ALA A 95 1.69 -6.25 4.11
N TRP A 96 0.75 -5.92 3.24
CA TRP A 96 -0.04 -4.72 3.34
C TRP A 96 -1.48 -5.07 3.62
N PHE A 97 -2.08 -4.34 4.57
CA PHE A 97 -3.47 -4.50 4.96
C PHE A 97 -4.21 -3.18 4.83
N ARG A 98 -5.45 -3.26 4.40
CA ARG A 98 -6.37 -2.13 4.37
C ARG A 98 -7.48 -2.37 5.38
N PHE A 99 -7.79 -1.33 6.15
CA PHE A 99 -8.95 -1.26 7.02
C PHE A 99 -9.88 -0.17 6.52
N SER A 100 -11.13 -0.48 6.32
CA SER A 100 -12.15 0.52 6.05
C SER A 100 -12.82 0.90 7.35
N CYS A 101 -12.84 2.19 7.65
CA CYS A 101 -13.31 2.74 8.91
C CYS A 101 -14.43 3.75 8.67
N ARG A 102 -15.36 3.79 9.62
CA ARG A 102 -16.43 4.78 9.63
C ARG A 102 -16.62 5.33 11.04
N GLY A 103 -16.80 6.64 11.16
CA GLY A 103 -16.99 7.32 12.43
C GLY A 103 -17.75 8.64 12.29
N ASP A 104 -17.93 9.31 13.42
CA ASP A 104 -18.60 10.60 13.50
C ASP A 104 -17.67 11.63 14.14
N LEU A 105 -17.39 12.72 13.41
CA LEU A 105 -16.52 13.81 13.88
C LEU A 105 -17.10 14.55 15.08
N GLU A 106 -18.42 14.65 15.20
CA GLU A 106 -19.06 15.30 16.35
C GLU A 106 -18.87 14.50 17.65
N LYS A 107 -18.60 13.20 17.52
CA LYS A 107 -18.29 12.30 18.64
C LYS A 107 -16.78 12.08 18.84
N ASN A 108 -15.95 12.94 18.26
CA ASN A 108 -14.49 12.85 18.35
C ASN A 108 -13.93 11.49 17.91
N LEU A 109 -14.63 10.77 17.02
CA LEU A 109 -14.27 9.42 16.58
C LEU A 109 -14.22 8.37 17.70
N ASP A 110 -14.96 8.57 18.79
CA ASP A 110 -15.02 7.58 19.88
C ASP A 110 -15.84 6.34 19.49
N ASP A 111 -16.68 6.45 18.47
CA ASP A 111 -17.53 5.40 17.92
C ASP A 111 -17.05 4.87 16.55
N VAL A 112 -15.75 5.00 16.27
CA VAL A 112 -15.21 4.46 15.00
C VAL A 112 -15.39 2.95 14.97
N VAL A 113 -16.00 2.50 13.90
CA VAL A 113 -16.07 1.08 13.55
C VAL A 113 -14.94 0.80 12.56
N VAL A 114 -14.03 -0.07 12.96
CA VAL A 114 -12.94 -0.59 12.13
C VAL A 114 -13.42 -1.92 11.54
N ALA A 115 -13.47 -2.02 10.22
CA ALA A 115 -13.81 -3.28 9.56
C ALA A 115 -12.65 -4.29 9.66
N ASP A 116 -12.96 -5.57 9.39
CA ASP A 116 -11.92 -6.60 9.31
C ASP A 116 -10.83 -6.21 8.30
N PRO A 117 -9.56 -6.55 8.58
CA PRO A 117 -8.47 -6.28 7.67
C PRO A 117 -8.64 -7.03 6.35
N GLU A 118 -8.42 -6.32 5.26
CA GLU A 118 -8.29 -6.92 3.94
C GLU A 118 -6.83 -6.91 3.52
N GLU A 119 -6.33 -8.07 3.07
CA GLU A 119 -4.99 -8.15 2.49
C GLU A 119 -4.92 -7.27 1.22
N PHE A 120 -4.06 -6.25 1.26
CA PHE A 120 -3.88 -5.35 0.13
C PHE A 120 -2.84 -5.93 -0.83
N VAL A 121 -3.32 -6.76 -1.74
CA VAL A 121 -2.50 -7.33 -2.81
C VAL A 121 -2.57 -6.39 -4.00
N THR A 122 -1.44 -5.77 -4.33
CA THR A 122 -1.33 -5.03 -5.59
C THR A 122 -1.53 -5.99 -6.77
N LYS A 123 -2.73 -5.99 -7.34
CA LYS A 123 -3.12 -6.92 -8.42
C LYS A 123 -2.43 -6.64 -9.75
N SER A 124 -1.72 -5.53 -9.87
CA SER A 124 -1.03 -5.19 -11.11
C SER A 124 0.46 -4.97 -10.87
N TYR A 125 1.25 -5.42 -11.82
CA TYR A 125 2.69 -5.13 -11.94
C TYR A 125 2.98 -3.61 -11.96
N HIS A 126 1.95 -2.78 -12.06
CA HIS A 126 2.02 -1.33 -12.21
C HIS A 126 1.70 -0.54 -10.94
N GLU A 127 1.09 -1.19 -9.94
CA GLU A 127 0.81 -0.55 -8.65
C GLU A 127 1.78 -1.06 -7.59
N LYS A 128 3.05 -0.75 -7.75
CA LYS A 128 4.01 -0.92 -6.67
C LYS A 128 3.65 0.05 -5.55
N PRO A 129 3.67 -0.38 -4.27
CA PRO A 129 3.55 0.55 -3.18
C PRO A 129 4.59 1.65 -3.39
N LEU A 130 4.15 2.89 -3.31
CA LEU A 130 5.03 4.04 -3.33
C LEU A 130 5.95 3.91 -2.12
N ASP A 131 7.25 4.09 -2.31
CA ASP A 131 8.16 4.24 -1.19
C ASP A 131 7.86 5.57 -0.46
N ASP A 132 8.55 5.85 0.64
CA ASP A 132 8.39 7.09 1.41
C ASP A 132 8.60 8.36 0.57
N SER A 133 9.20 8.25 -0.62
CA SER A 133 9.40 9.34 -1.57
C SER A 133 8.28 9.50 -2.59
N LEU A 134 7.21 8.69 -2.51
CA LEU A 134 6.09 8.65 -3.47
C LEU A 134 6.53 8.32 -4.91
N VAL A 135 7.70 7.73 -5.08
CA VAL A 135 8.23 7.35 -6.39
C VAL A 135 8.21 5.82 -6.51
N PRO A 136 7.53 5.25 -7.51
CA PRO A 136 7.55 3.80 -7.71
C PRO A 136 8.97 3.33 -8.05
N TYR A 137 9.44 2.31 -7.32
CA TYR A 137 10.70 1.67 -7.66
C TYR A 137 10.55 0.84 -8.94
N ILE A 138 11.26 1.22 -10.00
CA ILE A 138 11.27 0.52 -11.28
C ILE A 138 12.59 -0.26 -11.38
N LYS A 139 12.50 -1.59 -11.52
CA LYS A 139 13.69 -2.42 -11.74
C LYS A 139 14.29 -2.12 -13.12
N LYS A 140 15.60 -2.20 -13.22
CA LYS A 140 16.33 -1.96 -14.49
C LYS A 140 15.80 -2.81 -15.66
N THR A 141 15.35 -4.04 -15.38
CA THR A 141 14.79 -4.96 -16.38
C THR A 141 13.37 -4.56 -16.85
N GLU A 142 12.74 -3.62 -16.19
CA GLU A 142 11.37 -3.15 -16.47
C GLU A 142 11.36 -1.79 -17.18
N TYR A 143 12.50 -1.11 -17.29
CA TYR A 143 12.56 0.26 -17.85
C TYR A 143 11.94 0.38 -19.23
N ASP A 144 12.26 -0.54 -20.14
CA ASP A 144 11.76 -0.47 -21.51
C ASP A 144 10.24 -0.68 -21.57
N THR A 145 9.71 -1.60 -20.75
CA THR A 145 8.27 -1.88 -20.67
C THR A 145 7.51 -0.68 -20.09
N VAL A 146 7.99 -0.16 -18.95
CA VAL A 146 7.37 1.00 -18.28
C VAL A 146 7.43 2.24 -19.18
N ALA A 147 8.57 2.48 -19.85
CA ALA A 147 8.70 3.58 -20.79
C ALA A 147 7.75 3.44 -21.99
N ALA A 148 7.61 2.23 -22.53
CA ALA A 148 6.69 1.98 -23.64
C ALA A 148 5.24 2.24 -23.23
N ASP A 149 4.82 1.75 -22.07
CA ASP A 149 3.46 1.94 -21.56
C ASP A 149 3.19 3.42 -21.26
N PHE A 150 4.16 4.13 -20.70
CA PHE A 150 4.09 5.57 -20.46
C PHE A 150 3.92 6.36 -21.77
N LEU A 151 4.72 6.04 -22.80
CA LEU A 151 4.62 6.71 -24.09
C LEU A 151 3.28 6.45 -24.77
N LYS A 152 2.74 5.22 -24.69
CA LYS A 152 1.41 4.89 -25.17
C LYS A 152 0.33 5.71 -24.46
N ALA A 153 0.36 5.74 -23.14
CA ALA A 153 -0.58 6.50 -22.32
C ALA A 153 -0.54 8.00 -22.63
N ALA A 154 0.64 8.52 -22.99
CA ALA A 154 0.84 9.91 -23.43
C ALA A 154 0.47 10.17 -24.89
N GLY A 155 0.05 9.16 -25.65
CA GLY A 155 -0.32 9.28 -27.07
C GLY A 155 0.88 9.36 -28.04
N TYR A 156 2.02 8.79 -27.65
CA TYR A 156 3.25 8.73 -28.45
C TYR A 156 3.59 7.31 -28.92
N ASP A 157 2.59 6.51 -29.28
CA ASP A 157 2.78 5.12 -29.74
C ASP A 157 3.79 5.00 -30.89
N ALA A 158 3.82 5.97 -31.79
CA ALA A 158 4.73 5.99 -32.92
C ALA A 158 6.21 6.08 -32.50
N ALA A 159 6.51 6.63 -31.30
CA ALA A 159 7.86 6.72 -30.78
C ALA A 159 8.48 5.34 -30.49
N LEU A 160 7.66 4.29 -30.37
CA LEU A 160 8.11 2.91 -30.13
C LEU A 160 8.67 2.25 -31.40
N THR A 161 8.33 2.79 -32.57
CA THR A 161 8.71 2.20 -33.87
C THR A 161 9.64 3.07 -34.70
N ALA A 162 9.63 4.39 -34.46
CA ALA A 162 10.49 5.34 -35.19
C ALA A 162 10.88 6.52 -34.30
N PRO A 163 12.08 7.08 -34.46
CA PRO A 163 12.49 8.28 -33.75
C PRO A 163 11.54 9.45 -34.05
N MET A 164 11.03 10.08 -32.99
CA MET A 164 10.20 11.27 -33.09
C MET A 164 10.46 12.24 -31.94
N HIS A 165 10.07 13.50 -32.14
CA HIS A 165 10.14 14.48 -31.08
C HIS A 165 9.05 14.25 -30.05
N ILE A 166 9.42 14.14 -28.77
CA ILE A 166 8.50 14.07 -27.64
C ILE A 166 8.52 15.43 -26.92
N ASP A 167 7.34 16.03 -26.79
CA ASP A 167 7.19 17.28 -26.05
C ASP A 167 6.92 16.95 -24.56
N PRO A 168 7.89 17.21 -23.65
CA PRO A 168 7.73 16.87 -22.24
C PRO A 168 6.63 17.69 -21.55
N LEU A 169 6.33 18.90 -22.03
CA LEU A 169 5.25 19.71 -21.46
C LEU A 169 3.89 19.12 -21.78
N LYS A 170 3.71 18.67 -23.03
CA LYS A 170 2.48 18.00 -23.44
C LYS A 170 2.28 16.68 -22.70
N VAL A 171 3.35 15.91 -22.52
CA VAL A 171 3.31 14.68 -21.74
C VAL A 171 2.86 14.96 -20.30
N ALA A 172 3.50 15.92 -19.63
CA ALA A 172 3.14 16.28 -18.26
C ALA A 172 1.67 16.73 -18.15
N GLN A 173 1.18 17.53 -19.09
CA GLN A 173 -0.23 17.95 -19.13
C GLN A 173 -1.19 16.79 -19.34
N THR A 174 -0.83 15.80 -20.14
CA THR A 174 -1.65 14.59 -20.35
C THR A 174 -1.85 13.80 -19.04
N PHE A 175 -0.87 13.80 -18.16
CA PHE A 175 -0.95 13.21 -16.83
C PHE A 175 -1.47 14.17 -15.74
N GLY A 176 -2.04 15.30 -16.11
CA GLY A 176 -2.64 16.26 -15.17
C GLY A 176 -1.66 17.07 -14.34
N LEU A 177 -0.37 17.09 -14.71
CA LEU A 177 0.64 17.86 -14.02
C LEU A 177 0.57 19.34 -14.46
N THR A 178 0.56 20.24 -13.49
CA THR A 178 0.68 21.69 -13.70
C THR A 178 2.15 22.10 -13.62
N ILE A 179 2.65 22.77 -14.67
CA ILE A 179 4.04 23.23 -14.71
C ILE A 179 4.06 24.74 -14.46
N GLU A 180 4.61 25.14 -13.32
CA GLU A 180 4.87 26.53 -13.00
C GLU A 180 6.29 26.91 -13.41
N LYS A 181 6.44 28.03 -14.14
CA LYS A 181 7.77 28.59 -14.41
C LYS A 181 8.26 29.26 -13.15
N ALA A 182 9.35 28.76 -12.58
CA ALA A 182 10.09 29.50 -11.56
C ALA A 182 10.51 30.84 -12.16
N ARG A 183 10.19 31.94 -11.45
CA ARG A 183 10.63 33.29 -11.77
C ARG A 183 12.03 33.54 -11.25
#